data_7ecc57c5bfec031bc2294c4e3e3cccf1
#
_entry.id   7ecc57c5bfec031bc2294c4e3e3cccf1
#
_cell.length_a   1.000
_cell.length_b   1.000
_cell.length_c   1.000
_cell.angle_alpha   90.00
_cell.angle_beta   90.00
_cell.angle_gamma   90.00
#
_symmetry.space_group_name_H-M   'P 1'
#
loop_
_entity.id
_entity.type
_entity.pdbx_description
1 polymer ?
#
loop_
_entity_poly.entity_id
_entity_poly.type
_entity_poly.pdbx_seq_one_letter_code
_entity_poly.pdbx_strand_id
1 'polypeptide(L)'
;VPKSKPYRTFLPIVAIASIWTGMTAAQSLDDIHLDVIPRTAAERARVDAVTAPPADFSVPWPFEENAGGAQTVRPRDTADAFSQPAANLTFEQELDFRVGNGMFRRVWVSAPASTLASDGLGPLYNARSCQRCHLKDGRGHPPEGPGDSAVSMFLRVSIPAPEASEIAAHIEGTHATAPDPTYGTQLQDFSLPGHAPEYRLDVRYEETRVPLSGGEVAHLRAPTYRAADLGYGPLHPDAMLSPRVAPQMIGMGLLEAIPTQDILALADPDDTNRDGISGRPQIVWSDVYEQPMLGRFGLKAGNPTVLEQTASAFAGDIGISNPVHPAGSGECTDAQTDCRAAIHGDDPEQGGFEIDQGALDLVTFYSSTLAVPARRDVGDPQVLRGREVFHDTGCAACHRPNFVTHRLEGDDPASFQLIWPYTDLLLHDMGEGLADNRPEGRASGREWRTPPLWGIGLTETVSGHSYFLHDGRARSLLEAVIWHGGEAQTARDTVAEMPPEDRAALIRFLESL
;
A
#
# COMPACT_ATOMS: atom_id res chain seq x y z
N VAL A 1 -67.32 48.73 -40.84
CA VAL A 1 -65.95 48.22 -40.70
C VAL A 1 -65.92 47.34 -39.46
N PRO A 2 -65.81 45.98 -39.59
CA PRO A 2 -65.78 45.11 -38.42
C PRO A 2 -64.33 44.86 -38.00
N LYS A 3 -64.15 44.81 -36.66
CA LYS A 3 -62.90 44.54 -35.95
C LYS A 3 -62.55 43.03 -36.06
N SER A 4 -61.37 42.73 -36.55
CA SER A 4 -60.76 41.42 -36.56
C SER A 4 -60.21 41.08 -35.14
N LYS A 5 -60.60 39.89 -34.65
CA LYS A 5 -60.00 39.29 -33.42
C LYS A 5 -58.71 38.54 -33.77
N PRO A 6 -57.66 38.56 -32.92
CA PRO A 6 -56.48 37.75 -33.17
C PRO A 6 -56.71 36.31 -32.73
N TYR A 7 -56.36 35.39 -33.64
CA TYR A 7 -56.24 33.97 -33.33
C TYR A 7 -55.03 33.70 -32.42
N ARG A 8 -55.27 33.11 -31.26
CA ARG A 8 -54.21 32.51 -30.41
C ARG A 8 -53.92 31.11 -30.94
N THR A 9 -52.75 30.96 -31.55
CA THR A 9 -52.17 29.67 -31.89
C THR A 9 -51.61 29.02 -30.61
N PHE A 10 -52.23 27.95 -30.16
CA PHE A 10 -51.65 27.06 -29.17
C PHE A 10 -50.63 26.15 -29.85
N LEU A 11 -49.35 26.32 -29.54
CA LEU A 11 -48.33 25.31 -29.85
C LEU A 11 -48.38 24.23 -28.72
N PRO A 12 -48.39 22.96 -29.04
CA PRO A 12 -48.26 21.92 -28.02
C PRO A 12 -46.78 21.90 -27.59
N ILE A 13 -46.56 22.09 -26.27
CA ILE A 13 -45.31 21.78 -25.62
C ILE A 13 -45.16 20.26 -25.63
N VAL A 14 -44.32 19.76 -26.55
CA VAL A 14 -43.86 18.37 -26.49
C VAL A 14 -42.82 18.33 -25.37
N ALA A 15 -43.19 17.83 -24.21
CA ALA A 15 -42.27 17.47 -23.15
C ALA A 15 -41.44 16.28 -23.65
N ILE A 16 -40.21 16.57 -24.07
CA ILE A 16 -39.19 15.55 -24.29
C ILE A 16 -38.80 15.08 -22.89
N ALA A 17 -39.40 13.98 -22.44
CA ALA A 17 -38.93 13.22 -21.32
C ALA A 17 -37.59 12.61 -21.77
N SER A 18 -36.48 13.24 -21.38
CA SER A 18 -35.17 12.63 -21.48
C SER A 18 -35.16 11.43 -20.52
N ILE A 19 -35.40 10.24 -21.09
CA ILE A 19 -35.15 8.98 -20.39
C ILE A 19 -33.63 8.89 -20.26
N TRP A 20 -33.14 9.32 -19.13
CA TRP A 20 -31.84 8.92 -18.66
C TRP A 20 -31.94 7.43 -18.34
N THR A 21 -31.70 6.59 -19.34
CA THR A 21 -31.27 5.22 -19.07
C THR A 21 -29.90 5.32 -18.44
N GLY A 22 -29.87 5.33 -17.12
CA GLY A 22 -28.68 5.06 -16.36
C GLY A 22 -28.16 3.69 -16.80
N MET A 23 -27.19 3.66 -17.68
CA MET A 23 -26.36 2.49 -17.88
C MET A 23 -25.50 2.34 -16.62
N THR A 24 -26.00 1.59 -15.63
CA THR A 24 -25.14 0.83 -14.76
C THR A 24 -24.55 -0.31 -15.59
N ALA A 25 -23.66 0.00 -16.51
CA ALA A 25 -22.63 -0.95 -16.88
C ALA A 25 -21.79 -1.06 -15.61
N ALA A 26 -21.86 -2.20 -14.93
CA ALA A 26 -20.78 -2.60 -14.04
C ALA A 26 -19.52 -2.50 -14.90
N GLN A 27 -18.72 -1.44 -14.71
CA GLN A 27 -17.42 -1.34 -15.35
C GLN A 27 -16.66 -2.55 -14.86
N SER A 28 -16.34 -3.47 -15.79
CA SER A 28 -15.46 -4.59 -15.46
C SER A 28 -14.13 -3.97 -15.08
N LEU A 29 -13.72 -4.16 -13.83
CA LEU A 29 -12.39 -3.79 -13.39
C LEU A 29 -11.44 -4.85 -13.94
N ASP A 30 -10.89 -4.57 -15.12
CA ASP A 30 -9.93 -5.45 -15.80
C ASP A 30 -8.51 -5.00 -15.52
N ASP A 31 -7.56 -5.93 -15.55
CA ASP A 31 -6.13 -5.67 -15.35
C ASP A 31 -5.49 -5.18 -16.67
N ILE A 32 -5.97 -4.03 -17.18
CA ILE A 32 -5.59 -3.47 -18.50
C ILE A 32 -4.11 -3.05 -18.60
N HIS A 33 -3.43 -2.93 -17.47
CA HIS A 33 -2.01 -2.61 -17.36
C HIS A 33 -1.11 -3.82 -17.57
N LEU A 34 -1.71 -5.02 -17.72
CA LEU A 34 -1.01 -6.29 -17.92
C LEU A 34 -1.39 -6.92 -19.26
N ASP A 35 -0.40 -7.46 -19.96
CA ASP A 35 -0.60 -8.21 -21.21
C ASP A 35 -1.09 -9.64 -20.89
N VAL A 36 -2.36 -9.76 -20.52
CA VAL A 36 -2.95 -11.00 -20.00
C VAL A 36 -3.30 -11.98 -21.10
N ILE A 37 -2.80 -13.20 -20.98
CA ILE A 37 -3.25 -14.36 -21.76
C ILE A 37 -4.35 -15.09 -20.98
N PRO A 38 -5.60 -15.18 -21.49
CA PRO A 38 -6.69 -15.83 -20.81
C PRO A 38 -6.40 -17.29 -20.44
N ARG A 39 -6.67 -17.68 -19.19
CA ARG A 39 -6.53 -19.07 -18.74
C ARG A 39 -7.53 -19.98 -19.46
N THR A 40 -7.06 -21.15 -19.90
CA THR A 40 -7.92 -22.23 -20.40
C THR A 40 -8.79 -22.82 -19.28
N ALA A 41 -9.81 -23.59 -19.62
CA ALA A 41 -10.63 -24.29 -18.63
C ALA A 41 -9.82 -25.28 -17.77
N ALA A 42 -8.84 -25.96 -18.39
CA ALA A 42 -7.95 -26.89 -17.67
C ALA A 42 -7.02 -26.16 -16.69
N GLU A 43 -6.52 -24.98 -17.07
CA GLU A 43 -5.70 -24.13 -16.20
C GLU A 43 -6.54 -23.59 -15.01
N ARG A 44 -7.76 -23.13 -15.26
CA ARG A 44 -8.66 -22.71 -14.17
C ARG A 44 -8.90 -23.83 -13.16
N ALA A 45 -9.24 -25.04 -13.63
CA ALA A 45 -9.43 -26.18 -12.75
C ALA A 45 -8.17 -26.54 -11.93
N ARG A 46 -6.96 -26.36 -12.51
CA ARG A 46 -5.69 -26.53 -11.78
C ARG A 46 -5.48 -25.43 -10.73
N VAL A 47 -5.80 -24.17 -11.06
CA VAL A 47 -5.73 -23.04 -10.12
C VAL A 47 -6.66 -23.30 -8.94
N ASP A 48 -7.93 -23.66 -9.19
CA ASP A 48 -8.90 -23.97 -8.13
C ASP A 48 -8.40 -25.10 -7.21
N ALA A 49 -7.78 -26.14 -7.79
CA ALA A 49 -7.26 -27.27 -7.03
C ALA A 49 -6.05 -26.90 -6.15
N VAL A 50 -5.13 -26.02 -6.62
CA VAL A 50 -3.91 -25.67 -5.85
C VAL A 50 -4.15 -24.53 -4.86
N THR A 51 -5.22 -23.77 -5.03
CA THR A 51 -5.60 -22.69 -4.10
C THR A 51 -6.69 -23.11 -3.10
N ALA A 52 -7.20 -24.34 -3.21
CA ALA A 52 -8.16 -24.88 -2.25
C ALA A 52 -7.56 -24.97 -0.85
N PRO A 53 -8.31 -24.68 0.24
CA PRO A 53 -7.83 -24.83 1.61
C PRO A 53 -7.28 -26.23 1.89
N PRO A 54 -6.24 -26.39 2.74
CA PRO A 54 -5.68 -27.70 3.06
C PRO A 54 -6.69 -28.53 3.86
N ALA A 55 -6.74 -29.82 3.56
CA ALA A 55 -7.52 -30.80 4.34
C ALA A 55 -6.71 -31.41 5.50
N ASP A 56 -5.39 -31.28 5.46
CA ASP A 56 -4.46 -31.86 6.44
C ASP A 56 -3.39 -30.83 6.83
N PHE A 57 -3.35 -30.47 8.09
CA PHE A 57 -2.36 -29.53 8.64
C PHE A 57 -1.12 -30.23 9.19
N SER A 58 -1.08 -31.56 9.23
CA SER A 58 0.06 -32.31 9.77
C SER A 58 1.26 -32.40 8.81
N VAL A 59 1.08 -31.99 7.57
CA VAL A 59 2.11 -31.99 6.51
C VAL A 59 2.18 -30.62 5.83
N PRO A 60 3.36 -30.23 5.29
CA PRO A 60 3.48 -29.02 4.50
C PRO A 60 2.51 -29.01 3.31
N TRP A 61 1.98 -27.85 2.97
CA TRP A 61 1.20 -27.69 1.75
C TRP A 61 2.13 -27.75 0.53
N PRO A 62 1.72 -28.39 -0.57
CA PRO A 62 2.58 -28.48 -1.75
C PRO A 62 3.05 -27.09 -2.23
N PHE A 63 4.35 -26.92 -2.40
CA PHE A 63 5.02 -25.69 -2.89
C PHE A 63 4.95 -24.48 -1.94
N GLU A 64 4.42 -24.57 -0.74
CA GLU A 64 4.32 -23.41 0.16
C GLU A 64 5.69 -22.86 0.63
N GLU A 65 6.77 -23.63 0.48
CA GLU A 65 8.13 -23.15 0.71
C GLU A 65 8.51 -22.06 -0.30
N ASN A 66 8.01 -22.15 -1.54
CA ASN A 66 8.28 -21.20 -2.62
C ASN A 66 7.28 -20.05 -2.59
N ALA A 67 7.39 -19.17 -1.58
CA ALA A 67 6.43 -18.12 -1.30
C ALA A 67 6.16 -17.16 -2.49
N GLY A 68 7.15 -16.92 -3.36
CA GLY A 68 7.05 -16.13 -4.59
C GLY A 68 7.01 -16.99 -5.88
N GLY A 69 6.64 -18.28 -5.81
CA GLY A 69 6.68 -19.18 -6.96
C GLY A 69 8.11 -19.31 -7.51
N ALA A 70 8.29 -19.21 -8.84
CA ALA A 70 9.61 -19.27 -9.47
C ALA A 70 10.51 -18.05 -9.19
N GLN A 71 9.95 -16.95 -8.68
CA GLN A 71 10.73 -15.79 -8.22
C GLN A 71 11.41 -16.02 -6.87
N THR A 72 11.04 -17.08 -6.15
CA THR A 72 11.53 -17.36 -4.80
C THR A 72 13.04 -17.55 -4.77
N VAL A 73 13.70 -16.91 -3.82
CA VAL A 73 15.14 -17.05 -3.56
C VAL A 73 15.38 -17.73 -2.22
N ARG A 74 16.56 -18.31 -2.06
CA ARG A 74 16.96 -18.86 -0.75
C ARG A 74 17.02 -17.72 0.28
N PRO A 75 16.47 -17.93 1.49
CA PRO A 75 16.57 -16.93 2.54
C PRO A 75 18.05 -16.68 2.86
N ARG A 76 18.38 -15.43 3.10
CA ARG A 76 19.68 -15.01 3.63
C ARG A 76 19.49 -14.60 5.09
N ASP A 77 20.42 -14.98 5.92
CA ASP A 77 20.47 -14.57 7.32
C ASP A 77 21.30 -13.29 7.46
N THR A 78 20.98 -12.29 6.64
CA THR A 78 21.66 -10.98 6.59
C THR A 78 20.66 -9.90 6.22
N ALA A 79 21.02 -8.64 6.47
CA ALA A 79 20.22 -7.48 6.10
C ALA A 79 19.87 -7.39 4.59
N ASP A 80 20.60 -8.11 3.72
CA ASP A 80 20.34 -8.14 2.27
C ASP A 80 19.30 -9.22 1.87
N ALA A 81 18.57 -9.79 2.82
CA ALA A 81 17.60 -10.86 2.53
C ALA A 81 16.50 -10.40 1.55
N PHE A 82 16.09 -9.14 1.60
CA PHE A 82 15.06 -8.58 0.72
C PHE A 82 15.60 -7.91 -0.55
N SER A 83 16.92 -7.63 -0.63
CA SER A 83 17.55 -6.93 -1.76
C SER A 83 18.02 -7.88 -2.88
N GLN A 84 17.31 -8.99 -3.09
CA GLN A 84 17.67 -10.00 -4.07
C GLN A 84 16.78 -9.89 -5.32
N PRO A 85 17.34 -10.05 -6.55
CA PRO A 85 16.53 -10.15 -7.76
C PRO A 85 15.71 -11.44 -7.75
N ALA A 86 14.55 -11.43 -8.39
CA ALA A 86 13.75 -12.63 -8.62
C ALA A 86 14.56 -13.73 -9.30
N ALA A 87 14.41 -14.98 -8.84
CA ALA A 87 15.27 -16.10 -9.25
C ALA A 87 15.08 -16.52 -10.72
N ASN A 88 14.00 -16.11 -11.36
CA ASN A 88 13.66 -16.45 -12.74
C ASN A 88 13.90 -15.29 -13.74
N LEU A 89 14.63 -14.24 -13.36
CA LEU A 89 15.01 -13.17 -14.28
C LEU A 89 15.96 -13.71 -15.35
N THR A 90 15.81 -13.22 -16.59
CA THR A 90 16.81 -13.39 -17.65
C THR A 90 18.06 -12.56 -17.33
N PHE A 91 19.15 -12.81 -18.06
CA PHE A 91 20.40 -12.04 -17.88
C PHE A 91 20.20 -10.52 -18.13
N GLU A 92 19.43 -10.16 -19.16
CA GLU A 92 19.10 -8.77 -19.47
C GLU A 92 18.27 -8.14 -18.36
N GLN A 93 17.24 -8.83 -17.88
CA GLN A 93 16.41 -8.38 -16.77
C GLN A 93 17.21 -8.19 -15.46
N GLU A 94 18.22 -9.05 -15.20
CA GLU A 94 19.13 -8.83 -14.07
C GLU A 94 19.96 -7.54 -14.20
N LEU A 95 20.33 -7.14 -15.43
CA LEU A 95 21.03 -5.88 -15.66
C LEU A 95 20.09 -4.69 -15.37
N ASP A 96 18.86 -4.74 -15.85
CA ASP A 96 17.85 -3.71 -15.58
C ASP A 96 17.55 -3.61 -14.08
N PHE A 97 17.40 -4.73 -13.39
CA PHE A 97 17.27 -4.77 -11.93
C PHE A 97 18.43 -4.05 -11.23
N ARG A 98 19.66 -4.25 -11.65
CA ARG A 98 20.85 -3.60 -11.05
C ARG A 98 20.88 -2.09 -11.33
N VAL A 99 20.48 -1.67 -12.52
CA VAL A 99 20.39 -0.25 -12.86
C VAL A 99 19.28 0.41 -12.06
N GLY A 100 18.09 -0.20 -11.99
CA GLY A 100 16.97 0.26 -11.16
C GLY A 100 17.33 0.35 -9.68
N ASN A 101 18.06 -0.63 -9.13
CA ASN A 101 18.62 -0.57 -7.76
C ASN A 101 19.53 0.65 -7.59
N GLY A 102 20.40 0.92 -8.57
CA GLY A 102 21.28 2.09 -8.56
C GLY A 102 20.48 3.40 -8.46
N MET A 103 19.35 3.49 -9.17
CA MET A 103 18.44 4.64 -9.12
C MET A 103 17.66 4.71 -7.80
N PHE A 104 17.12 3.61 -7.32
CA PHE A 104 16.42 3.51 -6.04
C PHE A 104 17.29 3.97 -4.86
N ARG A 105 18.59 3.71 -4.94
CA ARG A 105 19.57 4.11 -3.92
C ARG A 105 20.19 5.48 -4.14
N ARG A 106 19.93 6.11 -5.28
CA ARG A 106 20.49 7.41 -5.65
C ARG A 106 20.12 8.45 -4.60
N VAL A 107 21.11 9.23 -4.18
CA VAL A 107 20.91 10.35 -3.24
C VAL A 107 20.73 11.62 -4.06
N TRP A 108 19.55 12.20 -3.98
CA TRP A 108 19.19 13.45 -4.64
C TRP A 108 19.77 14.65 -3.91
N VAL A 109 20.16 15.66 -4.65
CA VAL A 109 20.69 16.94 -4.16
C VAL A 109 19.91 18.10 -4.76
N SER A 110 20.06 19.30 -4.17
CA SER A 110 19.37 20.50 -4.70
C SER A 110 19.90 20.90 -6.07
N ALA A 111 19.00 21.35 -6.95
CA ALA A 111 19.37 22.02 -8.21
C ALA A 111 19.80 23.48 -7.95
N PRO A 112 20.67 24.08 -8.84
CA PRO A 112 21.45 23.38 -9.84
C PRO A 112 22.70 22.74 -9.23
N ALA A 113 23.05 21.55 -9.66
CA ALA A 113 24.29 20.88 -9.26
C ALA A 113 25.11 20.42 -10.46
N SER A 114 26.38 20.09 -10.24
CA SER A 114 27.24 19.53 -11.30
C SER A 114 26.85 18.11 -11.72
N THR A 115 26.03 17.45 -10.92
CA THR A 115 25.48 16.11 -11.16
C THR A 115 24.04 16.22 -11.66
N LEU A 116 23.83 16.72 -12.88
CA LEU A 116 22.51 16.95 -13.48
C LEU A 116 21.58 15.74 -13.39
N ALA A 117 22.11 14.53 -13.44
CA ALA A 117 21.33 13.31 -13.35
C ALA A 117 20.79 12.97 -11.95
N SER A 118 21.03 13.78 -10.94
CA SER A 118 20.60 13.56 -9.55
C SER A 118 20.49 14.84 -8.73
N ASP A 119 20.36 16.00 -9.39
CA ASP A 119 19.95 17.23 -8.71
C ASP A 119 18.42 17.35 -8.63
N GLY A 120 17.80 18.44 -8.46
CA GLY A 120 16.35 18.55 -8.46
C GLY A 120 15.63 18.01 -7.21
N LEU A 121 16.35 17.66 -6.13
CA LEU A 121 15.69 17.38 -4.84
C LEU A 121 14.72 18.50 -4.51
N GLY A 122 13.48 18.14 -4.23
CA GLY A 122 12.41 19.10 -3.95
C GLY A 122 12.73 20.06 -2.82
N PRO A 123 12.15 21.27 -2.85
CA PRO A 123 12.37 22.25 -1.76
C PRO A 123 11.90 21.72 -0.40
N LEU A 124 10.87 20.87 -0.40
CA LEU A 124 10.34 20.13 0.74
C LEU A 124 10.36 18.63 0.40
N TYR A 125 10.74 17.78 1.33
CA TYR A 125 10.87 16.34 1.12
C TYR A 125 10.86 15.57 2.45
N ASN A 126 10.57 14.26 2.39
CA ASN A 126 10.71 13.35 3.54
C ASN A 126 12.02 12.56 3.48
N ALA A 127 12.52 12.25 2.28
CA ALA A 127 13.77 11.53 2.11
C ALA A 127 14.52 11.96 0.84
N ARG A 128 15.84 11.75 0.84
CA ARG A 128 16.71 12.07 -0.30
C ARG A 128 16.99 10.85 -1.19
N SER A 129 16.38 9.72 -0.91
CA SER A 129 16.41 8.50 -1.74
C SER A 129 15.37 7.52 -1.22
N CYS A 130 14.87 6.64 -2.08
CA CYS A 130 13.90 5.60 -1.69
C CYS A 130 14.45 4.69 -0.59
N GLN A 131 15.76 4.35 -0.67
CA GLN A 131 16.40 3.47 0.31
C GLN A 131 16.53 4.09 1.72
N ARG A 132 16.32 5.39 1.90
CA ARG A 132 16.32 6.01 3.25
C ARG A 132 15.10 5.61 4.06
N CYS A 133 13.96 5.42 3.40
CA CYS A 133 12.73 4.92 4.02
C CYS A 133 12.65 3.38 3.97
N HIS A 134 13.07 2.78 2.85
CA HIS A 134 13.09 1.33 2.62
C HIS A 134 14.52 0.78 2.73
N LEU A 135 15.13 0.91 3.91
CA LEU A 135 16.51 0.45 4.11
C LEU A 135 16.62 -1.05 3.82
N LYS A 136 17.49 -1.42 2.86
CA LYS A 136 17.64 -2.82 2.41
C LYS A 136 16.33 -3.45 1.90
N ASP A 137 15.47 -2.62 1.30
CA ASP A 137 14.15 -3.00 0.79
C ASP A 137 13.19 -3.52 1.87
N GLY A 138 13.58 -3.29 3.11
CA GLY A 138 12.87 -3.66 4.32
C GLY A 138 11.88 -2.61 4.78
N ARG A 139 11.48 -2.77 6.02
CA ARG A 139 10.48 -1.95 6.68
C ARG A 139 11.12 -0.80 7.45
N GLY A 140 10.48 0.37 7.42
CA GLY A 140 10.82 1.50 8.28
C GLY A 140 10.35 1.34 9.72
N HIS A 141 10.63 2.35 10.55
CA HIS A 141 10.27 2.37 11.97
C HIS A 141 9.77 3.75 12.41
N PRO A 142 8.94 3.83 13.47
CA PRO A 142 8.57 5.10 14.08
C PRO A 142 9.72 5.66 14.93
N PRO A 143 9.67 6.93 15.36
CA PRO A 143 10.61 7.46 16.34
C PRO A 143 10.64 6.63 17.62
N GLU A 144 11.83 6.29 18.09
CA GLU A 144 12.01 5.54 19.34
C GLU A 144 11.98 6.46 20.57
N GLY A 145 12.22 7.76 20.37
CA GLY A 145 12.23 8.74 21.46
C GLY A 145 12.38 10.19 20.98
N PRO A 146 12.40 11.16 21.91
CA PRO A 146 12.55 12.56 21.58
C PRO A 146 13.88 12.83 20.85
N GLY A 147 13.79 13.45 19.66
CA GLY A 147 14.94 13.81 18.83
C GLY A 147 15.37 12.74 17.82
N ASP A 148 14.70 11.59 17.79
CA ASP A 148 14.81 10.64 16.69
C ASP A 148 13.95 11.15 15.53
N SER A 149 14.56 11.33 14.34
CA SER A 149 13.88 11.84 13.16
C SER A 149 13.11 10.77 12.39
N ALA A 150 13.31 9.48 12.68
CA ALA A 150 12.64 8.34 12.01
C ALA A 150 12.28 8.63 10.54
N VAL A 151 13.28 8.88 9.68
CA VAL A 151 13.09 9.28 8.26
C VAL A 151 12.08 8.40 7.51
N SER A 152 11.92 7.16 7.93
CA SER A 152 11.01 6.18 7.32
C SER A 152 9.56 6.27 7.82
N MET A 153 9.19 7.32 8.53
CA MET A 153 7.83 7.61 8.97
C MET A 153 7.45 9.05 8.66
N PHE A 154 6.27 9.24 8.09
CA PHE A 154 5.69 10.56 7.80
C PHE A 154 4.20 10.62 8.13
N LEU A 155 3.62 11.81 8.06
CA LEU A 155 2.19 12.04 8.25
C LEU A 155 1.52 12.38 6.92
N ARG A 156 0.56 11.59 6.49
CA ARG A 156 -0.43 12.03 5.50
C ARG A 156 -1.39 13.01 6.15
N VAL A 157 -1.83 14.01 5.39
CA VAL A 157 -2.79 15.01 5.83
C VAL A 157 -3.89 15.20 4.79
N SER A 158 -5.09 15.46 5.23
CA SER A 158 -6.22 15.88 4.38
C SER A 158 -7.29 16.56 5.24
N ILE A 159 -8.22 17.23 4.58
CA ILE A 159 -9.44 17.77 5.18
C ILE A 159 -10.65 17.07 4.55
N PRO A 160 -11.83 17.08 5.20
CA PRO A 160 -13.06 16.64 4.57
C PRO A 160 -13.33 17.45 3.30
N ALA A 161 -13.61 16.82 2.19
CA ALA A 161 -13.99 17.52 0.98
C ALA A 161 -15.39 18.15 1.15
N PRO A 162 -15.58 19.43 0.79
CA PRO A 162 -16.89 20.10 0.92
C PRO A 162 -17.92 19.54 -0.07
N GLU A 163 -17.47 19.03 -1.20
CA GLU A 163 -18.29 18.37 -2.23
C GLU A 163 -17.52 17.17 -2.79
N ALA A 164 -18.26 16.19 -3.31
CA ALA A 164 -17.62 15.08 -3.99
C ALA A 164 -16.82 15.58 -5.20
N SER A 165 -15.54 15.20 -5.29
CA SER A 165 -14.73 15.47 -6.47
C SER A 165 -15.28 14.70 -7.69
N GLU A 166 -14.91 15.13 -8.91
CA GLU A 166 -15.26 14.42 -10.14
C GLU A 166 -14.77 12.95 -10.09
N ILE A 167 -13.57 12.74 -9.55
CA ILE A 167 -13.00 11.41 -9.33
C ILE A 167 -13.86 10.59 -8.35
N ALA A 168 -14.30 11.19 -7.24
CA ALA A 168 -15.18 10.52 -6.28
C ALA A 168 -16.53 10.14 -6.89
N ALA A 169 -17.03 10.91 -7.87
CA ALA A 169 -18.24 10.55 -8.61
C ALA A 169 -18.03 9.33 -9.52
N HIS A 170 -16.82 9.16 -10.08
CA HIS A 170 -16.47 7.96 -10.84
C HIS A 170 -16.27 6.72 -9.95
N ILE A 171 -15.84 6.94 -8.73
CA ILE A 171 -15.61 5.87 -7.75
C ILE A 171 -16.80 5.84 -6.77
N GLU A 172 -17.93 5.41 -7.21
CA GLU A 172 -19.17 5.44 -6.45
C GLU A 172 -19.00 4.99 -4.99
N GLY A 173 -19.49 5.80 -4.05
CA GLY A 173 -19.45 5.50 -2.62
C GLY A 173 -18.09 5.77 -1.94
N THR A 174 -17.19 6.55 -2.54
CA THR A 174 -15.94 6.91 -1.90
C THR A 174 -16.12 7.95 -0.79
N HIS A 175 -15.23 7.92 0.19
CA HIS A 175 -15.05 9.02 1.14
C HIS A 175 -14.14 10.06 0.49
N ALA A 176 -14.71 11.16 0.02
CA ALA A 176 -13.94 12.24 -0.59
C ALA A 176 -13.15 13.00 0.47
N THR A 177 -11.85 13.17 0.24
CA THR A 177 -10.98 14.05 1.00
C THR A 177 -10.37 15.08 0.09
N ALA A 178 -10.01 16.24 0.65
CA ALA A 178 -9.29 17.30 -0.05
C ALA A 178 -7.92 17.50 0.60
N PRO A 179 -6.93 18.00 -0.16
CA PRO A 179 -5.66 18.41 0.43
C PRO A 179 -5.87 19.53 1.47
N ASP A 180 -5.02 19.57 2.50
CA ASP A 180 -4.92 20.75 3.36
C ASP A 180 -4.49 21.96 2.49
N PRO A 181 -5.15 23.13 2.58
CA PRO A 181 -4.86 24.27 1.71
C PRO A 181 -3.43 24.79 1.79
N THR A 182 -2.76 24.56 2.91
CA THR A 182 -1.37 25.00 3.14
C THR A 182 -0.36 23.87 2.93
N TYR A 183 -0.71 22.65 3.30
CA TYR A 183 0.23 21.52 3.44
C TYR A 183 0.00 20.38 2.45
N GLY A 184 -0.98 20.47 1.56
CA GLY A 184 -1.21 19.43 0.55
C GLY A 184 -1.76 18.14 1.13
N THR A 185 -1.20 17.00 0.70
CA THR A 185 -1.68 15.65 1.05
C THR A 185 -0.73 14.88 1.98
N GLN A 186 0.51 15.36 2.12
CA GLN A 186 1.56 14.77 2.94
C GLN A 186 2.41 15.87 3.56
N LEU A 187 2.81 15.71 4.80
CA LEU A 187 3.71 16.65 5.47
C LEU A 187 5.17 16.24 5.22
N GLN A 188 6.01 17.22 4.84
CA GLN A 188 7.44 17.05 4.62
C GLN A 188 8.24 17.60 5.81
N ASP A 189 9.04 16.74 6.42
CA ASP A 189 9.81 17.05 7.64
C ASP A 189 11.23 17.55 7.36
N PHE A 190 11.63 17.60 6.07
CA PHE A 190 12.89 18.18 5.63
C PHE A 190 12.68 19.26 4.57
N SER A 191 13.66 20.17 4.45
CA SER A 191 13.68 21.23 3.45
C SER A 191 15.07 21.52 2.95
N LEU A 192 15.18 22.15 1.77
CA LEU A 192 16.42 22.72 1.29
C LEU A 192 16.81 23.97 2.09
N PRO A 193 18.09 24.34 2.13
CA PRO A 193 18.54 25.58 2.75
C PRO A 193 17.79 26.82 2.19
N GLY A 194 17.24 27.62 3.08
CA GLY A 194 16.43 28.79 2.73
C GLY A 194 14.93 28.56 2.86
N HIS A 195 14.48 27.31 2.99
CA HIS A 195 13.09 26.95 3.24
C HIS A 195 12.94 26.38 4.66
N ALA A 196 11.77 26.59 5.28
CA ALA A 196 11.44 25.88 6.51
C ALA A 196 10.87 24.50 6.20
N PRO A 197 11.15 23.45 6.96
CA PRO A 197 10.39 22.21 6.88
C PRO A 197 8.93 22.47 7.28
N GLU A 198 8.01 21.65 6.82
CA GLU A 198 6.59 21.85 7.11
C GLU A 198 6.27 21.59 8.57
N TYR A 199 6.89 20.58 9.15
CA TYR A 199 6.63 20.17 10.52
C TYR A 199 7.82 19.45 11.14
N ARG A 200 7.71 19.18 12.42
CA ARG A 200 8.48 18.17 13.14
C ARG A 200 7.53 17.15 13.74
N LEU A 201 7.80 15.87 13.54
CA LEU A 201 7.03 14.80 14.14
C LEU A 201 7.24 14.78 15.67
N ASP A 202 6.15 14.84 16.43
CA ASP A 202 6.15 14.63 17.87
C ASP A 202 5.27 13.41 18.17
N VAL A 203 5.81 12.41 18.84
CA VAL A 203 5.10 11.18 19.21
C VAL A 203 5.24 10.92 20.70
N ARG A 204 4.13 10.52 21.32
CA ARG A 204 4.08 10.07 22.71
C ARG A 204 3.44 8.71 22.74
N TYR A 205 3.93 7.87 23.64
CA TYR A 205 3.43 6.51 23.81
C TYR A 205 2.87 6.31 25.21
N GLU A 206 1.71 5.65 25.27
CA GLU A 206 1.11 5.20 26.52
C GLU A 206 1.07 3.66 26.51
N GLU A 207 1.54 3.04 27.59
CA GLU A 207 1.56 1.57 27.71
C GLU A 207 0.24 1.07 28.27
N THR A 208 -0.35 0.07 27.60
CA THR A 208 -1.54 -0.65 28.06
C THR A 208 -1.19 -2.14 28.22
N ARG A 209 -1.62 -2.72 29.33
CA ARG A 209 -1.40 -4.15 29.63
C ARG A 209 -2.65 -4.95 29.27
N VAL A 210 -2.47 -5.99 28.45
CA VAL A 210 -3.53 -6.94 28.09
C VAL A 210 -3.17 -8.30 28.70
N PRO A 211 -3.92 -8.78 29.68
CA PRO A 211 -3.69 -10.12 30.25
C PRO A 211 -4.04 -11.18 29.19
N LEU A 212 -3.21 -12.22 29.13
CA LEU A 212 -3.41 -13.38 28.28
C LEU A 212 -3.60 -14.61 29.14
N SER A 213 -4.19 -15.68 28.58
CA SER A 213 -4.29 -16.97 29.28
C SER A 213 -2.91 -17.51 29.66
N GLY A 214 -2.83 -18.36 30.66
CA GLY A 214 -1.57 -18.88 31.18
C GLY A 214 -0.79 -17.90 32.07
N GLY A 215 -1.34 -16.71 32.35
CA GLY A 215 -0.71 -15.68 33.19
C GLY A 215 0.30 -14.78 32.45
N GLU A 216 0.37 -14.89 31.14
CA GLU A 216 1.16 -13.97 30.28
C GLU A 216 0.49 -12.61 30.16
N VAL A 217 1.24 -11.60 29.76
CA VAL A 217 0.75 -10.22 29.56
C VAL A 217 1.38 -9.65 28.30
N ALA A 218 0.54 -9.19 27.38
CA ALA A 218 1.00 -8.35 26.28
C ALA A 218 1.06 -6.89 26.72
N HIS A 219 2.09 -6.17 26.29
CA HIS A 219 2.28 -4.74 26.57
C HIS A 219 2.08 -3.96 25.28
N LEU A 220 0.95 -3.29 25.13
CA LEU A 220 0.61 -2.53 23.94
C LEU A 220 1.05 -1.06 24.10
N ARG A 221 1.69 -0.54 23.08
CA ARG A 221 2.16 0.86 23.03
C ARG A 221 1.24 1.72 22.17
N ALA A 222 0.31 2.47 22.78
CA ALA A 222 -0.61 3.37 22.10
C ALA A 222 0.08 4.70 21.76
N PRO A 223 0.27 5.06 20.48
CA PRO A 223 0.87 6.33 20.09
C PRO A 223 -0.15 7.47 20.04
N THR A 224 0.33 8.69 20.32
CA THR A 224 -0.33 9.95 19.98
C THR A 224 0.63 10.76 19.13
N TYR A 225 0.22 11.09 17.92
CA TYR A 225 1.02 11.81 16.93
C TYR A 225 0.61 13.28 16.86
N ARG A 226 1.59 14.17 16.67
CA ARG A 226 1.37 15.59 16.47
C ARG A 226 2.39 16.16 15.48
N ALA A 227 1.88 16.96 14.54
CA ALA A 227 2.71 17.85 13.73
C ALA A 227 3.06 19.08 14.59
N ALA A 228 4.29 19.17 15.04
CA ALA A 228 4.82 20.28 15.84
C ALA A 228 5.65 21.23 14.96
N ASP A 229 5.91 22.44 15.44
CA ASP A 229 6.80 23.42 14.83
C ASP A 229 6.46 23.71 13.35
N LEU A 230 5.17 23.90 13.06
CA LEU A 230 4.62 24.13 11.71
C LEU A 230 5.29 25.34 11.03
N GLY A 231 5.90 25.12 9.86
CA GLY A 231 6.69 26.12 9.14
C GLY A 231 5.89 27.15 8.35
N TYR A 232 4.62 26.84 7.98
CA TYR A 232 3.80 27.64 7.05
C TYR A 232 2.45 28.08 7.65
N GLY A 233 2.38 28.13 8.96
CA GLY A 233 1.15 28.50 9.70
C GLY A 233 0.40 27.29 10.26
N PRO A 234 -0.81 27.49 10.81
CA PRO A 234 -1.58 26.39 11.40
C PRO A 234 -2.14 25.46 10.31
N LEU A 235 -2.27 24.17 10.64
CA LEU A 235 -3.09 23.24 9.87
C LEU A 235 -4.55 23.72 9.84
N HIS A 236 -5.30 23.31 8.83
CA HIS A 236 -6.74 23.52 8.80
C HIS A 236 -7.38 22.94 10.07
N PRO A 237 -8.41 23.58 10.66
CA PRO A 237 -9.04 23.08 11.91
C PRO A 237 -9.57 21.66 11.81
N ASP A 238 -10.01 21.23 10.63
CA ASP A 238 -10.53 19.89 10.36
C ASP A 238 -9.48 18.95 9.73
N ALA A 239 -8.18 19.29 9.83
CA ALA A 239 -7.12 18.46 9.30
C ALA A 239 -7.06 17.09 10.01
N MET A 240 -7.00 16.04 9.22
CA MET A 240 -6.88 14.65 9.65
C MET A 240 -5.46 14.15 9.33
N LEU A 241 -4.77 13.60 10.33
CA LEU A 241 -3.41 13.11 10.20
C LEU A 241 -3.39 11.58 10.21
N SER A 242 -2.62 10.99 9.29
CA SER A 242 -2.43 9.55 9.18
C SER A 242 -0.94 9.20 9.23
N PRO A 243 -0.45 8.65 10.35
CA PRO A 243 0.94 8.24 10.49
C PRO A 243 1.21 6.97 9.68
N ARG A 244 2.31 6.96 8.93
CA ARG A 244 2.66 5.86 8.04
C ARG A 244 4.16 5.55 8.09
N VAL A 245 4.46 4.28 8.32
CA VAL A 245 5.81 3.72 8.23
C VAL A 245 5.97 3.03 6.89
N ALA A 246 7.11 3.21 6.25
CA ALA A 246 7.44 2.57 4.99
C ALA A 246 7.33 1.02 5.11
N PRO A 247 6.54 0.34 4.24
CA PRO A 247 6.44 -1.11 4.25
C PRO A 247 7.65 -1.78 3.57
N GLN A 248 7.79 -3.10 3.72
CA GLN A 248 8.74 -3.89 2.95
C GLN A 248 8.36 -3.95 1.46
N MET A 249 9.36 -4.11 0.57
CA MET A 249 9.21 -3.96 -0.88
C MET A 249 9.10 -5.28 -1.67
N ILE A 250 9.30 -6.44 -1.04
CA ILE A 250 9.37 -7.74 -1.73
C ILE A 250 8.05 -8.14 -2.39
N GLY A 251 8.12 -8.74 -3.57
CA GLY A 251 7.01 -9.38 -4.25
C GLY A 251 5.95 -8.44 -4.84
N MET A 252 6.21 -7.14 -5.00
CA MET A 252 5.21 -6.18 -5.46
C MET A 252 4.65 -6.53 -6.85
N GLY A 253 5.48 -6.91 -7.83
CA GLY A 253 5.01 -7.33 -9.15
C GLY A 253 4.19 -8.62 -9.11
N LEU A 254 4.45 -9.52 -8.16
CA LEU A 254 3.61 -10.70 -7.96
C LEU A 254 2.23 -10.32 -7.40
N LEU A 255 2.14 -9.34 -6.49
CA LEU A 255 0.86 -8.83 -6.00
C LEU A 255 0.09 -8.10 -7.10
N GLU A 256 0.78 -7.34 -7.94
CA GLU A 256 0.20 -6.66 -9.11
C GLU A 256 -0.41 -7.66 -10.10
N ALA A 257 0.25 -8.78 -10.31
CA ALA A 257 -0.16 -9.82 -11.25
C ALA A 257 -1.27 -10.76 -10.70
N ILE A 258 -1.75 -10.61 -9.46
CA ILE A 258 -2.95 -11.35 -8.98
C ILE A 258 -4.15 -10.87 -9.78
N PRO A 259 -4.98 -11.75 -10.38
CA PRO A 259 -6.18 -11.33 -11.10
C PRO A 259 -7.12 -10.50 -10.23
N THR A 260 -7.53 -9.34 -10.72
CA THR A 260 -8.54 -8.50 -10.04
C THR A 260 -9.79 -9.30 -9.67
N GLN A 261 -10.25 -10.20 -10.55
CA GLN A 261 -11.44 -11.01 -10.29
C GLN A 261 -11.23 -12.00 -9.14
N ASP A 262 -10.01 -12.52 -8.93
CA ASP A 262 -9.70 -13.43 -7.82
C ASP A 262 -9.74 -12.67 -6.47
N ILE A 263 -9.34 -11.39 -6.45
CA ILE A 263 -9.45 -10.51 -5.27
C ILE A 263 -10.91 -10.13 -5.01
N LEU A 264 -11.63 -9.71 -6.05
CA LEU A 264 -13.04 -9.31 -5.93
C LEU A 264 -13.96 -10.47 -5.50
N ALA A 265 -13.59 -11.71 -5.83
CA ALA A 265 -14.32 -12.90 -5.39
C ALA A 265 -14.24 -13.15 -3.87
N LEU A 266 -13.30 -12.52 -3.17
CA LEU A 266 -13.15 -12.59 -1.71
C LEU A 266 -13.92 -11.47 -0.99
N ALA A 267 -14.37 -10.45 -1.72
CA ALA A 267 -15.06 -9.30 -1.14
C ALA A 267 -16.50 -9.65 -0.73
N ASP A 268 -16.88 -9.23 0.48
CA ASP A 268 -18.26 -9.31 0.98
C ASP A 268 -18.65 -8.02 1.71
N PRO A 269 -18.70 -6.86 1.00
CA PRO A 269 -18.84 -5.54 1.63
C PRO A 269 -20.11 -5.38 2.47
N ASP A 270 -21.11 -6.23 2.27
CA ASP A 270 -22.39 -6.23 2.98
C ASP A 270 -22.46 -7.32 4.07
N ASP A 271 -21.37 -8.06 4.33
CA ASP A 271 -21.30 -9.20 5.27
C ASP A 271 -22.49 -10.15 5.08
N THR A 272 -22.69 -10.61 3.83
CA THR A 272 -23.86 -11.43 3.44
C THR A 272 -23.82 -12.81 4.08
N ASN A 273 -22.64 -13.34 4.33
CA ASN A 273 -22.40 -14.62 5.00
C ASN A 273 -22.54 -14.51 6.54
N ARG A 274 -22.49 -13.28 7.10
CA ARG A 274 -22.64 -12.94 8.52
C ARG A 274 -21.55 -13.53 9.41
N ASP A 275 -20.34 -13.54 8.92
CA ASP A 275 -19.17 -13.92 9.71
C ASP A 275 -18.50 -12.73 10.43
N GLY A 276 -18.96 -11.51 10.16
CA GLY A 276 -18.46 -10.25 10.71
C GLY A 276 -17.25 -9.71 9.96
N ILE A 277 -16.95 -10.24 8.76
CA ILE A 277 -15.79 -9.83 7.95
C ILE A 277 -16.31 -9.37 6.59
N SER A 278 -16.16 -8.08 6.30
CA SER A 278 -16.69 -7.51 5.05
C SER A 278 -15.71 -7.64 3.88
N GLY A 279 -14.46 -7.27 4.05
CA GLY A 279 -13.48 -7.24 2.96
C GLY A 279 -13.95 -6.36 1.79
N ARG A 280 -13.55 -5.09 1.77
CA ARG A 280 -14.00 -4.13 0.74
C ARG A 280 -12.89 -3.86 -0.28
N PRO A 281 -13.17 -3.92 -1.60
CA PRO A 281 -12.20 -3.53 -2.60
C PRO A 281 -11.99 -2.01 -2.58
N GLN A 282 -10.74 -1.56 -2.56
CA GLN A 282 -10.40 -0.18 -2.85
C GLN A 282 -10.46 0.04 -4.36
N ILE A 283 -11.20 1.03 -4.79
CA ILE A 283 -11.22 1.46 -6.19
C ILE A 283 -10.64 2.88 -6.24
N VAL A 284 -9.66 3.06 -7.11
CA VAL A 284 -8.94 4.32 -7.26
C VAL A 284 -8.91 4.76 -8.71
N TRP A 285 -8.78 6.06 -8.94
CA TRP A 285 -8.53 6.58 -10.27
C TRP A 285 -7.05 6.32 -10.64
N SER A 286 -6.82 5.78 -11.82
CA SER A 286 -5.49 5.68 -12.40
C SER A 286 -5.23 6.91 -13.27
N ASP A 287 -4.16 7.65 -12.97
CA ASP A 287 -3.74 8.80 -13.77
C ASP A 287 -3.07 8.35 -15.08
N VAL A 288 -2.48 7.15 -15.10
CA VAL A 288 -1.84 6.58 -16.29
C VAL A 288 -2.86 6.01 -17.28
N TYR A 289 -3.90 5.33 -16.78
CA TYR A 289 -4.89 4.65 -17.61
C TYR A 289 -6.21 5.41 -17.72
N GLU A 290 -6.34 6.57 -17.08
CA GLU A 290 -7.50 7.48 -17.10
C GLU A 290 -8.84 6.78 -16.84
N GLN A 291 -8.84 5.85 -15.86
CA GLN A 291 -10.03 5.09 -15.46
C GLN A 291 -9.96 4.58 -14.02
N PRO A 292 -11.10 4.19 -13.41
CA PRO A 292 -11.10 3.49 -12.14
C PRO A 292 -10.43 2.11 -12.26
N MET A 293 -9.56 1.77 -11.30
CA MET A 293 -8.87 0.49 -11.19
C MET A 293 -8.91 -0.02 -9.75
N LEU A 294 -8.67 -1.32 -9.56
CA LEU A 294 -8.49 -1.89 -8.23
C LEU A 294 -7.18 -1.37 -7.62
N GLY A 295 -7.30 -0.69 -6.48
CA GLY A 295 -6.14 -0.28 -5.69
C GLY A 295 -5.48 -1.47 -5.01
N ARG A 296 -4.15 -1.52 -5.02
CA ARG A 296 -3.34 -2.64 -4.50
C ARG A 296 -2.21 -2.18 -3.58
N PHE A 297 -1.62 -1.00 -3.84
CA PHE A 297 -0.42 -0.51 -3.18
C PHE A 297 -0.73 0.66 -2.25
N GLY A 298 0.19 0.90 -1.30
CA GLY A 298 -0.04 1.77 -0.17
C GLY A 298 -0.83 1.08 0.96
N LEU A 299 -0.84 1.68 2.15
CA LEU A 299 -1.43 1.07 3.36
C LEU A 299 -2.97 1.03 3.34
N LYS A 300 -3.60 1.88 2.52
CA LYS A 300 -5.04 1.88 2.23
C LYS A 300 -5.33 1.58 0.75
N ALA A 301 -4.40 0.90 0.07
CA ALA A 301 -4.52 0.54 -1.34
C ALA A 301 -4.81 1.75 -2.26
N GLY A 302 -4.11 2.87 -2.04
CA GLY A 302 -4.33 4.13 -2.76
C GLY A 302 -3.77 4.18 -4.19
N ASN A 303 -2.95 3.22 -4.61
CA ASN A 303 -2.38 3.13 -5.95
C ASN A 303 -2.69 1.78 -6.61
N PRO A 304 -3.06 1.76 -7.90
CA PRO A 304 -3.43 0.52 -8.59
C PRO A 304 -2.21 -0.28 -9.08
N THR A 305 -1.11 0.39 -9.47
CA THR A 305 0.07 -0.21 -10.08
C THR A 305 1.35 0.14 -9.33
N VAL A 306 2.40 -0.67 -9.51
CA VAL A 306 3.74 -0.37 -8.97
C VAL A 306 4.32 0.89 -9.60
N LEU A 307 4.02 1.13 -10.89
CA LEU A 307 4.45 2.35 -11.60
C LEU A 307 3.88 3.61 -10.93
N GLU A 308 2.56 3.66 -10.68
CA GLU A 308 1.94 4.83 -10.06
C GLU A 308 2.36 5.01 -8.59
N GLN A 309 2.56 3.91 -7.87
CA GLN A 309 3.14 3.97 -6.51
C GLN A 309 4.57 4.54 -6.53
N THR A 310 5.39 4.16 -7.51
CA THR A 310 6.77 4.65 -7.68
C THR A 310 6.76 6.13 -8.08
N ALA A 311 5.92 6.52 -9.03
CA ALA A 311 5.77 7.91 -9.47
C ALA A 311 5.31 8.82 -8.33
N SER A 312 4.32 8.38 -7.54
CA SER A 312 3.82 9.11 -6.37
C SER A 312 4.88 9.28 -5.29
N ALA A 313 5.75 8.26 -5.08
CA ALA A 313 6.85 8.35 -4.12
C ALA A 313 7.94 9.34 -4.58
N PHE A 314 8.27 9.41 -5.88
CA PHE A 314 9.17 10.45 -6.39
C PHE A 314 8.63 11.85 -6.14
N ALA A 315 7.35 12.09 -6.41
CA ALA A 315 6.74 13.41 -6.25
C ALA A 315 6.52 13.78 -4.77
N GLY A 316 5.93 12.89 -3.96
CA GLY A 316 5.56 13.17 -2.58
C GLY A 316 6.73 13.07 -1.59
N ASP A 317 7.56 12.02 -1.70
CA ASP A 317 8.59 11.75 -0.68
C ASP A 317 9.92 12.45 -0.98
N ILE A 318 10.27 12.63 -2.28
CA ILE A 318 11.53 13.25 -2.72
C ILE A 318 11.28 14.64 -3.28
N GLY A 319 10.06 14.94 -3.75
CA GLY A 319 9.65 16.24 -4.26
C GLY A 319 10.13 16.52 -5.70
N ILE A 320 10.31 15.48 -6.54
CA ILE A 320 10.81 15.60 -7.92
C ILE A 320 9.76 15.18 -8.94
N SER A 321 9.81 15.87 -10.10
CA SER A 321 8.88 15.64 -11.20
C SER A 321 9.13 14.32 -11.95
N ASN A 322 8.08 13.80 -12.52
CA ASN A 322 8.09 12.63 -13.41
C ASN A 322 6.88 12.71 -14.38
N PRO A 323 6.79 11.84 -15.41
CA PRO A 323 5.69 11.91 -16.39
C PRO A 323 4.27 11.79 -15.81
N VAL A 324 4.09 11.11 -14.67
CA VAL A 324 2.79 10.97 -14.01
C VAL A 324 2.49 12.20 -13.13
N HIS A 325 3.50 12.73 -12.45
CA HIS A 325 3.42 13.91 -11.57
C HIS A 325 4.40 14.99 -12.06
N PRO A 326 4.00 15.87 -12.98
CA PRO A 326 4.91 16.75 -13.70
C PRO A 326 5.35 18.01 -12.91
N ALA A 327 4.88 18.21 -11.70
CA ALA A 327 5.24 19.38 -10.90
C ALA A 327 6.67 19.29 -10.34
N GLY A 328 7.58 20.18 -10.77
CA GLY A 328 8.98 20.22 -10.32
C GLY A 328 9.18 20.72 -8.89
N SER A 329 8.12 21.18 -8.23
CA SER A 329 8.11 21.62 -6.83
C SER A 329 7.46 20.58 -5.88
N GLY A 330 7.27 19.33 -6.35
CA GLY A 330 6.61 18.29 -5.55
C GLY A 330 5.20 18.71 -5.11
N GLU A 331 4.87 18.53 -3.84
CA GLU A 331 3.56 18.86 -3.26
C GLU A 331 3.43 20.31 -2.75
N CYS A 332 4.38 21.22 -3.07
CA CYS A 332 4.26 22.62 -2.65
C CYS A 332 2.94 23.26 -3.10
N THR A 333 2.17 23.78 -2.17
CA THR A 333 0.85 24.37 -2.42
C THR A 333 0.93 25.84 -2.85
N ASP A 334 -0.20 26.43 -3.28
CA ASP A 334 -0.29 27.85 -3.60
C ASP A 334 -0.01 28.77 -2.40
N ALA A 335 -0.19 28.29 -1.18
CA ALA A 335 0.16 29.02 0.04
C ALA A 335 1.67 29.05 0.30
N GLN A 336 2.44 28.13 -0.26
CA GLN A 336 3.89 27.97 -0.10
C GLN A 336 4.64 28.60 -1.28
N THR A 337 4.44 29.91 -1.49
CA THR A 337 4.92 30.65 -2.67
C THR A 337 6.42 30.52 -2.91
N ASP A 338 7.24 30.59 -1.86
CA ASP A 338 8.70 30.49 -1.97
C ASP A 338 9.12 29.06 -2.34
N CYS A 339 8.39 28.06 -1.87
CA CYS A 339 8.58 26.66 -2.23
C CYS A 339 8.29 26.44 -3.73
N ARG A 340 7.16 26.94 -4.21
CA ARG A 340 6.78 26.84 -5.63
C ARG A 340 7.71 27.60 -6.57
N ALA A 341 8.34 28.64 -6.09
CA ALA A 341 9.29 29.47 -6.86
C ALA A 341 10.73 28.96 -6.76
N ALA A 342 10.98 27.90 -6.00
CA ALA A 342 12.32 27.34 -5.86
C ALA A 342 12.83 26.77 -7.19
N ILE A 343 14.15 26.71 -7.33
CA ILE A 343 14.79 26.10 -8.49
C ILE A 343 14.55 24.58 -8.41
N HIS A 344 14.02 24.01 -9.49
CA HIS A 344 13.82 22.57 -9.67
C HIS A 344 14.83 22.02 -10.68
N GLY A 345 14.95 20.70 -10.77
CA GLY A 345 15.91 20.03 -11.63
C GLY A 345 15.35 19.58 -12.98
N ASP A 346 14.13 20.01 -13.35
CA ASP A 346 13.52 19.62 -14.62
C ASP A 346 14.45 19.89 -15.80
N ASP A 347 14.80 18.83 -16.54
CA ASP A 347 15.74 18.87 -17.65
C ASP A 347 15.01 18.74 -19.00
N PRO A 348 15.10 19.72 -19.88
CA PRO A 348 14.54 19.63 -21.23
C PRO A 348 15.04 18.42 -22.03
N GLU A 349 16.27 17.94 -21.78
CA GLU A 349 16.82 16.75 -22.43
C GLU A 349 16.20 15.44 -21.90
N GLN A 350 15.55 15.49 -20.72
CA GLN A 350 14.79 14.39 -20.12
C GLN A 350 13.28 14.54 -20.28
N GLY A 351 12.84 15.25 -21.31
CA GLY A 351 11.42 15.45 -21.60
C GLY A 351 10.76 16.53 -20.73
N GLY A 352 11.53 17.33 -20.01
CA GLY A 352 11.04 18.38 -19.11
C GLY A 352 10.72 17.90 -17.71
N PHE A 353 11.27 16.76 -17.30
CA PHE A 353 11.14 16.19 -15.97
C PHE A 353 12.52 15.92 -15.36
N GLU A 354 12.58 15.77 -14.04
CA GLU A 354 13.79 15.29 -13.35
C GLU A 354 13.96 13.78 -13.53
N ILE A 355 12.87 13.01 -13.51
CA ILE A 355 12.84 11.59 -13.83
C ILE A 355 12.10 11.40 -15.14
N ASP A 356 12.81 10.95 -16.19
CA ASP A 356 12.18 10.56 -17.45
C ASP A 356 11.45 9.19 -17.33
N GLN A 357 10.70 8.85 -18.39
CA GLN A 357 9.96 7.58 -18.40
C GLN A 357 10.88 6.37 -18.27
N GLY A 358 12.06 6.38 -18.90
CA GLY A 358 12.99 5.25 -18.84
C GLY A 358 13.56 5.03 -17.44
N ALA A 359 13.84 6.10 -16.71
CA ALA A 359 14.28 6.04 -15.32
C ALA A 359 13.15 5.57 -14.39
N LEU A 360 11.92 6.06 -14.60
CA LEU A 360 10.73 5.61 -13.87
C LEU A 360 10.46 4.11 -14.10
N ASP A 361 10.55 3.64 -15.36
CA ASP A 361 10.37 2.24 -15.72
C ASP A 361 11.41 1.33 -15.03
N LEU A 362 12.67 1.76 -14.99
CA LEU A 362 13.74 0.98 -14.33
C LEU A 362 13.56 0.87 -12.82
N VAL A 363 13.11 1.92 -12.14
CA VAL A 363 12.81 1.85 -10.70
C VAL A 363 11.56 1.01 -10.44
N THR A 364 10.56 1.12 -11.31
CA THR A 364 9.35 0.28 -11.28
C THR A 364 9.72 -1.19 -11.48
N PHE A 365 10.55 -1.50 -12.47
CA PHE A 365 11.03 -2.86 -12.71
C PHE A 365 11.81 -3.43 -11.52
N TYR A 366 12.72 -2.63 -10.94
CA TYR A 366 13.43 -3.02 -9.71
C TYR A 366 12.45 -3.37 -8.59
N SER A 367 11.49 -2.48 -8.31
CA SER A 367 10.51 -2.64 -7.25
C SER A 367 9.60 -3.86 -7.48
N SER A 368 9.21 -4.10 -8.74
CA SER A 368 8.35 -5.24 -9.12
C SER A 368 9.07 -6.59 -9.05
N THR A 369 10.40 -6.61 -9.20
CA THR A 369 11.19 -7.84 -9.31
C THR A 369 12.08 -8.12 -8.10
N LEU A 370 11.85 -7.45 -6.98
CA LEU A 370 12.41 -7.83 -5.68
C LEU A 370 11.83 -9.18 -5.25
N ALA A 371 12.72 -10.16 -5.09
CA ALA A 371 12.36 -11.54 -4.81
C ALA A 371 11.70 -11.72 -3.43
N VAL A 372 10.81 -12.69 -3.33
CA VAL A 372 10.30 -13.17 -2.04
C VAL A 372 11.23 -14.28 -1.54
N PRO A 373 11.79 -14.17 -0.32
CA PRO A 373 12.56 -15.26 0.29
C PRO A 373 11.71 -16.51 0.49
N ALA A 374 12.32 -17.69 0.34
CA ALA A 374 11.65 -18.95 0.64
C ALA A 374 11.22 -18.98 2.11
N ARG A 375 10.07 -19.57 2.34
CA ARG A 375 9.54 -19.80 3.68
C ARG A 375 10.42 -20.80 4.43
N ARG A 376 10.60 -20.57 5.73
CA ARG A 376 11.50 -21.37 6.57
C ARG A 376 10.74 -22.44 7.34
N ASP A 377 11.41 -23.55 7.62
CA ASP A 377 10.97 -24.60 8.55
C ASP A 377 9.55 -25.14 8.31
N VAL A 378 9.10 -25.20 7.04
CA VAL A 378 7.71 -25.56 6.68
C VAL A 378 7.26 -26.93 7.21
N GLY A 379 8.20 -27.84 7.46
CA GLY A 379 7.93 -29.17 8.01
C GLY A 379 8.11 -29.28 9.54
N ASP A 380 8.46 -28.20 10.24
CA ASP A 380 8.60 -28.19 11.70
C ASP A 380 7.23 -28.41 12.35
N PRO A 381 7.09 -29.36 13.32
CA PRO A 381 5.80 -29.64 13.95
C PRO A 381 5.15 -28.43 14.64
N GLN A 382 5.95 -27.50 15.17
CA GLN A 382 5.43 -26.29 15.80
C GLN A 382 4.94 -25.29 14.74
N VAL A 383 5.62 -25.18 13.60
CA VAL A 383 5.18 -24.37 12.45
C VAL A 383 3.89 -24.93 11.86
N LEU A 384 3.78 -26.25 11.72
CA LEU A 384 2.56 -26.92 11.24
C LEU A 384 1.38 -26.70 12.21
N ARG A 385 1.61 -26.85 13.53
CA ARG A 385 0.59 -26.53 14.54
C ARG A 385 0.18 -25.06 14.50
N GLY A 386 1.14 -24.13 14.36
CA GLY A 386 0.87 -22.70 14.25
C GLY A 386 0.05 -22.35 13.01
N ARG A 387 0.29 -23.03 11.88
CA ARG A 387 -0.53 -22.90 10.67
C ARG A 387 -1.97 -23.35 10.90
N GLU A 388 -2.18 -24.48 11.57
CA GLU A 388 -3.51 -24.96 11.96
C GLU A 388 -4.21 -23.92 12.85
N VAL A 389 -3.53 -23.42 13.89
CA VAL A 389 -4.04 -22.35 14.76
C VAL A 389 -4.40 -21.09 13.96
N PHE A 390 -3.57 -20.68 13.00
CA PHE A 390 -3.83 -19.53 12.13
C PHE A 390 -5.15 -19.67 11.33
N HIS A 391 -5.45 -20.87 10.86
CA HIS A 391 -6.72 -21.15 10.19
C HIS A 391 -7.89 -21.26 11.17
N ASP A 392 -7.74 -21.97 12.27
CA ASP A 392 -8.79 -22.21 13.27
C ASP A 392 -9.25 -20.93 13.96
N THR A 393 -8.34 -19.94 14.13
CA THR A 393 -8.66 -18.64 14.72
C THR A 393 -9.25 -17.64 13.72
N GLY A 394 -9.35 -18.00 12.44
CA GLY A 394 -9.93 -17.14 11.40
C GLY A 394 -8.97 -16.12 10.78
N CYS A 395 -7.67 -16.13 11.11
CA CYS A 395 -6.69 -15.21 10.50
C CYS A 395 -6.64 -15.32 8.98
N ALA A 396 -6.88 -16.53 8.44
CA ALA A 396 -6.88 -16.81 7.01
C ALA A 396 -8.07 -16.19 6.25
N ALA A 397 -9.07 -15.64 6.94
CA ALA A 397 -10.21 -14.96 6.31
C ALA A 397 -9.78 -13.64 5.62
N CYS A 398 -8.88 -12.87 6.24
CA CYS A 398 -8.26 -11.68 5.67
C CYS A 398 -6.88 -12.01 5.08
N HIS A 399 -6.06 -12.76 5.82
CA HIS A 399 -4.73 -13.18 5.38
C HIS A 399 -4.82 -14.45 4.51
N ARG A 400 -5.49 -14.32 3.35
CA ARG A 400 -5.62 -15.37 2.34
C ARG A 400 -4.27 -15.97 2.00
N PRO A 401 -4.04 -17.30 2.15
CA PRO A 401 -2.70 -17.86 2.03
C PRO A 401 -2.07 -17.74 0.64
N ASN A 402 -2.82 -18.00 -0.42
CA ASN A 402 -2.25 -18.16 -1.74
C ASN A 402 -3.14 -17.68 -2.90
N PHE A 403 -2.47 -17.36 -4.01
CA PHE A 403 -3.06 -17.06 -5.31
C PHE A 403 -2.23 -17.68 -6.44
N VAL A 404 -2.79 -17.69 -7.63
CA VAL A 404 -2.02 -17.89 -8.87
C VAL A 404 -2.11 -16.61 -9.69
N THR A 405 -0.98 -16.04 -10.06
CA THR A 405 -0.89 -14.82 -10.86
C THR A 405 -1.47 -15.00 -12.26
N HIS A 406 -1.75 -13.90 -12.97
CA HIS A 406 -2.12 -13.94 -14.38
C HIS A 406 -1.08 -14.71 -15.20
N ARG A 407 -1.53 -15.32 -16.28
CA ARG A 407 -0.65 -15.72 -17.36
C ARG A 407 -0.38 -14.48 -18.21
N LEU A 408 0.87 -14.07 -18.31
CA LEU A 408 1.30 -12.87 -19.02
C LEU A 408 2.06 -13.23 -20.29
N GLU A 409 2.04 -12.33 -21.29
CA GLU A 409 2.80 -12.48 -22.51
C GLU A 409 4.32 -12.32 -22.27
N GLY A 410 5.13 -12.83 -23.19
CA GLY A 410 6.60 -12.71 -23.15
C GLY A 410 7.24 -13.47 -21.97
N ASP A 411 8.40 -12.95 -21.54
CA ASP A 411 9.23 -13.50 -20.46
C ASP A 411 8.97 -12.76 -19.13
N ASP A 412 7.70 -12.41 -18.85
CA ASP A 412 7.35 -11.75 -17.60
C ASP A 412 7.59 -12.70 -16.40
N PRO A 413 8.45 -12.32 -15.45
CA PRO A 413 8.79 -13.18 -14.32
C PRO A 413 7.62 -13.45 -13.38
N ALA A 414 6.58 -12.62 -13.38
CA ALA A 414 5.37 -12.82 -12.58
C ALA A 414 4.32 -13.72 -13.25
N SER A 415 4.57 -14.17 -14.51
CA SER A 415 3.61 -14.95 -15.29
C SER A 415 3.31 -16.31 -14.68
N PHE A 416 2.04 -16.57 -14.34
CA PHE A 416 1.47 -17.86 -13.92
C PHE A 416 2.18 -18.52 -12.74
N GLN A 417 2.45 -17.74 -11.68
CA GLN A 417 3.11 -18.19 -10.46
C GLN A 417 2.08 -18.56 -9.37
N LEU A 418 2.26 -19.70 -8.71
CA LEU A 418 1.59 -20.00 -7.43
C LEU A 418 2.38 -19.28 -6.33
N ILE A 419 1.74 -18.34 -5.66
CA ILE A 419 2.35 -17.47 -4.65
C ILE A 419 1.65 -17.58 -3.29
N TRP A 420 2.37 -17.26 -2.20
CA TRP A 420 1.90 -17.39 -0.81
C TRP A 420 2.05 -16.07 -0.04
N PRO A 421 1.29 -15.01 -0.44
CA PRO A 421 1.43 -13.69 0.15
C PRO A 421 0.76 -13.56 1.52
N TYR A 422 -0.20 -14.40 1.87
CA TYR A 422 -1.01 -14.28 3.09
C TYR A 422 -1.68 -12.90 3.19
N THR A 423 -2.46 -12.54 2.19
CA THR A 423 -3.26 -11.30 2.08
C THR A 423 -4.39 -11.51 1.09
N ASP A 424 -5.50 -10.84 1.26
CA ASP A 424 -6.57 -10.72 0.25
C ASP A 424 -6.52 -9.39 -0.53
N LEU A 425 -5.64 -8.46 -0.12
CA LEU A 425 -5.52 -7.10 -0.64
C LEU A 425 -6.78 -6.23 -0.47
N LEU A 426 -7.75 -6.66 0.33
CA LEU A 426 -8.97 -5.93 0.63
C LEU A 426 -8.78 -4.99 1.83
N LEU A 427 -9.73 -4.07 1.99
CA LEU A 427 -9.84 -3.18 3.13
C LEU A 427 -10.70 -3.83 4.21
N HIS A 428 -10.23 -3.78 5.45
CA HIS A 428 -10.97 -4.28 6.61
C HIS A 428 -11.00 -3.22 7.71
N ASP A 429 -12.15 -3.11 8.41
CA ASP A 429 -12.30 -2.28 9.59
C ASP A 429 -11.52 -2.91 10.76
N MET A 430 -10.44 -2.26 11.16
CA MET A 430 -9.56 -2.72 12.24
C MET A 430 -9.90 -2.12 13.61
N GLY A 431 -11.06 -1.48 13.72
CA GLY A 431 -11.56 -0.89 14.94
C GLY A 431 -10.85 0.40 15.36
N GLU A 432 -11.33 1.00 16.46
CA GLU A 432 -10.83 2.27 16.97
C GLU A 432 -9.37 2.25 17.39
N GLY A 433 -8.86 1.08 17.82
CA GLY A 433 -7.48 0.92 18.28
C GLY A 433 -6.44 1.19 17.19
N LEU A 434 -6.78 0.93 15.93
CA LEU A 434 -5.92 1.14 14.76
C LEU A 434 -6.42 2.26 13.83
N ALA A 435 -7.48 2.97 14.21
CA ALA A 435 -8.02 4.08 13.41
C ALA A 435 -7.03 5.26 13.34
N ASP A 436 -6.90 5.83 12.12
CA ASP A 436 -6.25 7.13 11.89
C ASP A 436 -7.28 8.25 11.69
N ASN A 437 -8.56 7.90 11.58
CA ASN A 437 -9.68 8.79 11.32
C ASN A 437 -9.59 9.60 10.01
N ARG A 438 -8.68 9.22 9.10
CA ARG A 438 -8.49 9.82 7.78
C ARG A 438 -9.00 8.88 6.68
N PRO A 439 -10.14 9.18 6.05
CA PRO A 439 -10.58 8.43 4.87
C PRO A 439 -9.60 8.61 3.70
N GLU A 440 -9.53 7.59 2.83
CA GLU A 440 -8.74 7.61 1.59
C GLU A 440 -9.44 6.77 0.52
N GLY A 441 -9.96 7.40 -0.53
CA GLY A 441 -10.83 6.70 -1.48
C GLY A 441 -12.03 6.09 -0.79
N ARG A 442 -12.24 4.79 -0.95
CA ARG A 442 -13.31 4.04 -0.28
C ARG A 442 -12.98 3.65 1.16
N ALA A 443 -11.71 3.69 1.52
CA ALA A 443 -11.29 3.35 2.88
C ALA A 443 -11.76 4.42 3.87
N SER A 444 -12.44 4.01 4.91
CA SER A 444 -12.76 4.85 6.08
C SER A 444 -11.50 5.13 6.91
N GLY A 445 -11.63 5.96 7.94
CA GLY A 445 -10.55 6.20 8.90
C GLY A 445 -10.19 5.00 9.78
N ARG A 446 -10.94 3.89 9.72
CA ARG A 446 -10.72 2.65 10.48
C ARG A 446 -10.25 1.49 9.61
N GLU A 447 -10.37 1.62 8.28
CA GLU A 447 -10.02 0.55 7.35
C GLU A 447 -8.59 0.65 6.87
N TRP A 448 -7.97 -0.53 6.77
CA TRP A 448 -6.63 -0.74 6.26
C TRP A 448 -6.61 -1.93 5.30
N ARG A 449 -5.76 -1.84 4.26
CA ARG A 449 -5.53 -2.98 3.37
C ARG A 449 -4.78 -4.08 4.13
N THR A 450 -5.24 -5.32 4.02
CA THR A 450 -4.50 -6.48 4.55
C THR A 450 -3.09 -6.53 3.95
N PRO A 451 -2.02 -6.34 4.76
CA PRO A 451 -0.66 -6.41 4.24
C PRO A 451 -0.26 -7.86 3.95
N PRO A 452 0.62 -8.12 2.96
CA PRO A 452 1.22 -9.44 2.78
C PRO A 452 2.10 -9.78 3.98
N LEU A 453 2.07 -11.05 4.40
CA LEU A 453 2.86 -11.53 5.55
C LEU A 453 4.15 -12.23 5.14
N TRP A 454 4.39 -12.52 3.84
CA TRP A 454 5.65 -13.10 3.40
C TRP A 454 6.86 -12.26 3.83
N GLY A 455 7.91 -12.90 4.30
CA GLY A 455 9.11 -12.23 4.81
C GLY A 455 8.95 -11.55 6.17
N ILE A 456 7.76 -11.55 6.80
CA ILE A 456 7.53 -10.84 8.06
C ILE A 456 8.46 -11.31 9.19
N GLY A 457 8.78 -12.61 9.22
CA GLY A 457 9.72 -13.18 10.19
C GLY A 457 11.18 -12.81 9.96
N LEU A 458 11.52 -12.13 8.84
CA LEU A 458 12.85 -11.60 8.57
C LEU A 458 12.98 -10.10 8.87
N THR A 459 11.93 -9.46 9.38
CA THR A 459 11.90 -8.00 9.61
C THR A 459 13.08 -7.55 10.48
N GLU A 460 13.35 -8.22 11.59
CA GLU A 460 14.47 -7.87 12.48
C GLU A 460 15.83 -8.08 11.79
N THR A 461 15.99 -9.16 11.04
CA THR A 461 17.23 -9.46 10.30
C THR A 461 17.53 -8.38 9.25
N VAL A 462 16.51 -7.91 8.53
CA VAL A 462 16.66 -6.94 7.44
C VAL A 462 16.71 -5.50 7.95
N SER A 463 15.78 -5.13 8.82
CA SER A 463 15.56 -3.74 9.22
C SER A 463 16.21 -3.38 10.57
N GLY A 464 16.71 -4.38 11.34
CA GLY A 464 17.32 -4.18 12.66
C GLY A 464 16.33 -3.88 13.78
N HIS A 465 15.04 -4.07 13.53
CA HIS A 465 13.94 -3.86 14.47
C HIS A 465 12.76 -4.78 14.16
N SER A 466 11.81 -4.90 15.10
CA SER A 466 10.60 -5.72 14.98
C SER A 466 9.32 -4.88 15.15
N TYR A 467 9.27 -3.68 14.51
CA TYR A 467 8.08 -2.84 14.56
C TYR A 467 7.09 -3.18 13.44
N PHE A 468 5.82 -3.39 13.80
CA PHE A 468 4.75 -3.84 12.91
C PHE A 468 3.56 -2.88 12.92
N LEU A 469 2.54 -3.16 12.07
CA LEU A 469 1.37 -2.35 11.78
C LEU A 469 1.70 -1.10 10.92
N HIS A 470 0.68 -0.30 10.59
CA HIS A 470 0.82 0.84 9.66
C HIS A 470 1.76 1.95 10.15
N ASP A 471 1.90 2.07 11.46
CA ASP A 471 2.67 3.10 12.14
C ASP A 471 3.80 2.55 13.04
N GLY A 472 4.04 1.25 13.02
CA GLY A 472 5.11 0.62 13.78
C GLY A 472 4.88 0.56 15.29
N ARG A 473 3.63 0.75 15.77
CA ARG A 473 3.34 0.73 17.20
C ARG A 473 3.59 -0.60 17.89
N ALA A 474 3.38 -1.72 17.21
CA ALA A 474 3.63 -3.05 17.73
C ALA A 474 5.12 -3.40 17.65
N ARG A 475 5.71 -3.86 18.75
CA ARG A 475 7.14 -4.20 18.91
C ARG A 475 7.42 -5.69 18.72
N SER A 476 6.40 -6.48 18.50
CA SER A 476 6.48 -7.91 18.22
C SER A 476 5.28 -8.38 17.41
N LEU A 477 5.38 -9.58 16.84
CA LEU A 477 4.26 -10.22 16.14
C LEU A 477 3.06 -10.44 17.08
N LEU A 478 3.32 -10.81 18.33
CA LEU A 478 2.25 -10.96 19.33
C LEU A 478 1.55 -9.63 19.61
N GLU A 479 2.30 -8.54 19.82
CA GLU A 479 1.69 -7.23 20.00
C GLU A 479 0.86 -6.82 18.77
N ALA A 480 1.36 -7.12 17.54
CA ALA A 480 0.61 -6.85 16.32
C ALA A 480 -0.72 -7.60 16.30
N VAL A 481 -0.74 -8.88 16.62
CA VAL A 481 -1.98 -9.68 16.72
C VAL A 481 -2.93 -9.12 17.78
N ILE A 482 -2.41 -8.75 18.96
CA ILE A 482 -3.26 -8.24 20.06
C ILE A 482 -3.78 -6.81 19.79
N TRP A 483 -3.17 -6.06 18.87
CA TRP A 483 -3.70 -4.78 18.38
C TRP A 483 -4.89 -4.92 17.43
N HIS A 484 -5.11 -6.07 16.83
CA HIS A 484 -6.24 -6.30 15.93
C HIS A 484 -7.57 -6.04 16.65
N GLY A 485 -8.51 -5.39 15.96
CA GLY A 485 -9.84 -5.07 16.46
C GLY A 485 -10.86 -5.06 15.31
N GLY A 486 -12.03 -4.48 15.50
CA GLY A 486 -13.04 -4.43 14.46
C GLY A 486 -13.41 -5.82 13.94
N GLU A 487 -13.27 -6.05 12.63
CA GLU A 487 -13.53 -7.34 11.98
C GLU A 487 -12.63 -8.47 12.53
N ALA A 488 -11.42 -8.16 12.95
CA ALA A 488 -10.48 -9.13 13.50
C ALA A 488 -10.57 -9.33 15.03
N GLN A 489 -11.54 -8.68 15.68
CA GLN A 489 -11.71 -8.71 17.15
C GLN A 489 -11.85 -10.15 17.68
N THR A 490 -12.66 -10.98 17.04
CA THR A 490 -12.90 -12.38 17.47
C THR A 490 -11.62 -13.21 17.39
N ALA A 491 -10.85 -13.05 16.31
CA ALA A 491 -9.57 -13.74 16.14
C ALA A 491 -8.56 -13.31 17.22
N ARG A 492 -8.43 -12.01 17.48
CA ARG A 492 -7.59 -11.46 18.55
C ARG A 492 -7.97 -12.02 19.92
N ASP A 493 -9.25 -12.02 20.27
CA ASP A 493 -9.72 -12.49 21.57
C ASP A 493 -9.45 -14.00 21.73
N THR A 494 -9.66 -14.78 20.67
CA THR A 494 -9.29 -16.21 20.64
C THR A 494 -7.80 -16.41 20.92
N VAL A 495 -6.92 -15.61 20.29
CA VAL A 495 -5.46 -15.69 20.55
C VAL A 495 -5.12 -15.28 21.98
N ALA A 496 -5.79 -14.31 22.56
CA ALA A 496 -5.57 -13.90 23.95
C ALA A 496 -5.97 -15.00 24.96
N GLU A 497 -7.01 -15.77 24.65
CA GLU A 497 -7.59 -16.80 25.52
C GLU A 497 -7.04 -18.20 25.29
N MET A 498 -6.36 -18.47 24.14
CA MET A 498 -5.82 -19.81 23.84
C MET A 498 -4.68 -20.23 24.78
N PRO A 499 -4.38 -21.55 24.88
CA PRO A 499 -3.22 -22.05 25.63
C PRO A 499 -1.91 -21.38 25.16
N PRO A 500 -0.96 -21.13 26.09
CA PRO A 500 0.34 -20.53 25.73
C PRO A 500 1.11 -21.27 24.63
N GLU A 501 1.02 -22.61 24.62
CA GLU A 501 1.67 -23.46 23.61
C GLU A 501 1.12 -23.24 22.20
N ASP A 502 -0.19 -23.03 22.03
CA ASP A 502 -0.81 -22.75 20.75
C ASP A 502 -0.48 -21.33 20.29
N ARG A 503 -0.46 -20.38 21.22
CA ARG A 503 -0.01 -19.01 20.95
C ARG A 503 1.45 -18.97 20.50
N ALA A 504 2.33 -19.70 21.17
CA ALA A 504 3.73 -19.82 20.76
C ALA A 504 3.87 -20.49 19.38
N ALA A 505 3.05 -21.50 19.07
CA ALA A 505 3.02 -22.13 17.76
C ALA A 505 2.57 -21.15 16.66
N LEU A 506 1.53 -20.34 16.91
CA LEU A 506 1.10 -19.29 15.98
C LEU A 506 2.22 -18.30 15.69
N ILE A 507 2.92 -17.81 16.70
CA ILE A 507 4.04 -16.87 16.50
C ILE A 507 5.17 -17.56 15.74
N ARG A 508 5.51 -18.82 16.06
CA ARG A 508 6.53 -19.59 15.32
C ARG A 508 6.17 -19.77 13.83
N PHE A 509 4.87 -19.97 13.54
CA PHE A 509 4.38 -19.99 12.15
C PHE A 509 4.59 -18.65 11.45
N LEU A 510 4.21 -17.53 12.07
CA LEU A 510 4.42 -16.18 11.50
C LEU A 510 5.91 -15.86 11.30
N GLU A 511 6.77 -16.29 12.23
CA GLU A 511 8.22 -16.18 12.08
C GLU A 511 8.77 -17.01 10.92
N SER A 512 8.09 -18.07 10.51
CA SER A 512 8.51 -18.92 9.38
C SER A 512 8.20 -18.30 8.01
N LEU A 513 7.29 -17.32 7.95
CA LEU A 513 6.89 -16.61 6.74
C LEU A 513 7.97 -15.56 6.24
#